data_af4bd2eafdbf0c3e3532cc4499c6c0e2
#
_entry.id   af4bd2eafdbf0c3e3532cc4499c6c0e2
#
_cell.length_a   1.000
_cell.length_b   1.000
_cell.length_c   1.000
_cell.angle_alpha   90.00
_cell.angle_beta   90.00
_cell.angle_gamma   90.00
#
_symmetry.space_group_name_H-M   'P 1'
#
loop_
_entity.id
_entity.type
_entity.pdbx_description
1 polymer ?
#
loop_
_entity_poly.entity_id
_entity_poly.type
_entity_poly.pdbx_seq_one_letter_code
_entity_poly.pdbx_strand_id
1 'polypeptide(L)' 'MSKERPYPYVYGWKNNEKRMTLYGRRFRVIHRGRQNSALVEFEDGQREVIIRNAIRRIA' A
#
# COMPACT_ATOMS: atom_id res chain seq x y z
N MET A 1 12.23 -17.10 -14.14
CA MET A 1 11.63 -15.78 -14.03
C MET A 1 10.43 -15.81 -13.11
N SER A 2 10.34 -14.86 -12.21
CA SER A 2 9.25 -14.83 -11.26
C SER A 2 7.95 -14.42 -11.95
N LYS A 3 6.86 -15.07 -11.55
CA LYS A 3 5.53 -14.69 -12.00
C LYS A 3 4.84 -13.76 -11.01
N GLU A 4 5.48 -13.50 -9.89
CA GLU A 4 4.86 -12.68 -8.87
C GLU A 4 4.75 -11.23 -9.31
N ARG A 5 3.67 -10.62 -8.89
CA ARG A 5 3.51 -9.21 -9.12
C ARG A 5 4.36 -8.44 -8.12
N PRO A 6 5.10 -7.42 -8.57
CA PRO A 6 5.93 -6.64 -7.65
C PRO A 6 5.10 -5.81 -6.67
N TYR A 7 3.83 -5.56 -6.98
CA TYR A 7 2.96 -4.73 -6.14
C TYR A 7 1.66 -5.48 -5.89
N PRO A 8 1.66 -6.39 -4.88
CA PRO A 8 0.53 -7.30 -4.67
C PRO A 8 -0.63 -6.70 -3.89
N TYR A 9 -0.50 -5.47 -3.41
CA TYR A 9 -1.52 -4.87 -2.56
C TYR A 9 -2.08 -3.61 -3.19
N VAL A 10 -3.27 -3.24 -2.73
CA VAL A 10 -3.91 -2.01 -3.18
C VAL A 10 -4.43 -1.26 -1.95
N TYR A 11 -4.35 0.08 -2.00
CA TYR A 11 -4.80 0.92 -0.89
C TYR A 11 -6.32 0.98 -0.88
N GLY A 12 -6.92 0.63 0.26
CA GLY A 12 -8.36 0.45 0.33
C GLY A 12 -9.15 1.54 1.02
N TRP A 13 -8.49 2.61 1.50
CA TRP A 13 -9.18 3.68 2.23
C TRP A 13 -9.24 4.94 1.39
N LYS A 14 -10.34 5.70 1.54
CA LYS A 14 -10.54 6.95 0.82
C LYS A 14 -11.29 7.97 1.68
N ASN A 15 -11.09 7.91 2.99
CA ASN A 15 -11.89 8.71 3.92
C ASN A 15 -11.30 10.07 4.26
N ASN A 16 -10.26 10.52 3.54
CA ASN A 16 -9.78 11.89 3.59
C ASN A 16 -9.04 12.18 2.29
N GLU A 17 -8.65 13.44 2.11
CA GLU A 17 -8.05 13.86 0.83
C GLU A 17 -6.78 13.09 0.51
N LYS A 18 -5.89 12.95 1.49
CA LYS A 18 -4.64 12.23 1.27
C LYS A 18 -4.93 10.78 0.88
N ARG A 19 -5.85 10.15 1.59
CA ARG A 19 -6.16 8.75 1.34
C ARG A 19 -6.86 8.56 0.00
N MET A 20 -7.63 9.56 -0.42
CA MET A 20 -8.27 9.49 -1.74
C MET A 20 -7.23 9.48 -2.86
N THR A 21 -6.12 10.20 -2.69
CA THR A 21 -5.08 10.19 -3.72
C THR A 21 -4.36 8.86 -3.80
N LEU A 22 -4.42 8.07 -2.75
CA LEU A 22 -3.77 6.76 -2.70
C LEU A 22 -4.71 5.63 -3.03
N TYR A 23 -6.01 5.87 -2.93
CA TYR A 23 -7.01 4.83 -3.09
C TYR A 23 -6.89 4.15 -4.45
N GLY A 24 -6.89 2.82 -4.42
CA GLY A 24 -6.82 2.04 -5.64
C GLY A 24 -5.43 1.91 -6.22
N ARG A 25 -4.44 2.59 -5.67
CA ARG A 25 -3.07 2.49 -6.17
C ARG A 25 -2.40 1.23 -5.62
N ARG A 26 -1.61 0.60 -6.44
CA ARG A 26 -0.91 -0.62 -6.06
C ARG A 26 0.39 -0.30 -5.36
N PHE A 27 0.75 -1.15 -4.40
CA PHE A 27 1.98 -0.96 -3.65
C PHE A 27 2.50 -2.29 -3.13
N ARG A 28 3.72 -2.23 -2.59
CA ARG A 28 4.30 -3.35 -1.87
C ARG A 28 4.71 -2.88 -0.50
N VAL A 29 4.74 -3.81 0.46
CA VAL A 29 5.15 -3.49 1.82
C VAL A 29 6.67 -3.63 1.89
N ILE A 30 7.34 -2.55 2.30
CA ILE A 30 8.79 -2.55 2.47
C ILE A 30 9.15 -2.98 3.87
N HIS A 31 8.43 -2.45 4.86
CA HIS A 31 8.75 -2.69 6.26
C HIS A 31 7.49 -2.55 7.09
N ARG A 32 7.30 -3.47 8.03
CA ARG A 32 6.20 -3.37 8.97
C ARG A 32 6.69 -2.65 10.20
N GLY A 33 6.05 -1.52 10.48
CA GLY A 33 6.40 -0.72 11.62
C GLY A 33 5.72 -1.18 12.88
N ARG A 34 5.81 -0.33 13.89
CA ARG A 34 5.18 -0.60 15.17
C ARG A 34 3.68 -0.48 15.07
N GLN A 35 3.02 -1.17 15.97
CA GLN A 35 1.58 -1.11 16.07
C GLN A 35 0.96 -1.48 14.73
N ASN A 36 0.12 -0.65 14.20
CA ASN A 36 -0.65 -0.99 13.02
C ASN A 36 -0.18 -0.24 11.78
N SER A 37 1.13 0.05 11.69
CA SER A 37 1.66 0.82 10.57
C SER A 37 2.54 -0.03 9.67
N ALA A 38 2.75 0.45 8.44
CA ALA A 38 3.64 -0.19 7.49
C ALA A 38 4.19 0.86 6.54
N LEU A 39 5.48 0.72 6.21
CA LEU A 39 6.09 1.54 5.16
C LEU A 39 5.88 0.80 3.84
N VAL A 40 5.32 1.49 2.88
CA VAL A 40 4.98 0.90 1.59
C VAL A 40 5.56 1.74 0.46
N GLU A 41 5.72 1.10 -0.69
CA GLU A 41 6.17 1.78 -1.89
C GLU A 41 5.16 1.52 -3.00
N PHE A 42 4.67 2.60 -3.60
CA PHE A 42 3.74 2.52 -4.71
C PHE A 42 4.47 2.32 -6.03
N GLU A 43 3.71 2.02 -7.07
CA GLU A 43 4.29 1.67 -8.36
C GLU A 43 5.16 2.78 -8.95
N ASP A 44 4.85 4.03 -8.63
CA ASP A 44 5.60 5.16 -9.15
C ASP A 44 6.82 5.52 -8.30
N GLY A 45 7.11 4.72 -7.27
CA GLY A 45 8.25 4.96 -6.40
C GLY A 45 7.93 5.77 -5.16
N GLN A 46 6.72 6.29 -5.05
CA GLN A 46 6.31 7.03 -3.86
C GLN A 46 6.25 6.12 -2.65
N ARG A 47 6.81 6.58 -1.52
CA ARG A 47 6.79 5.81 -0.29
C ARG A 47 5.95 6.52 0.76
N GLU A 48 5.17 5.75 1.50
CA GLU A 48 4.30 6.28 2.52
C GLU A 48 4.24 5.33 3.70
N VAL A 49 3.97 5.89 4.88
CA VAL A 49 3.64 5.08 6.05
C VAL A 49 2.13 5.07 6.15
N ILE A 50 1.54 3.89 6.12
CA ILE A 50 0.09 3.77 6.13
C ILE A 50 -0.34 2.85 7.27
N ILE A 51 -1.64 2.88 7.55
CA ILE A 51 -2.25 1.98 8.53
C ILE A 51 -2.47 0.63 7.84
N ARG A 52 -2.05 -0.44 8.49
CA ARG A 52 -2.14 -1.78 7.90
C ARG A 52 -3.57 -2.17 7.56
N ASN A 53 -4.53 -1.62 8.27
CA ASN A 53 -5.94 -1.91 7.98
C ASN A 53 -6.38 -1.44 6.60
N ALA A 54 -5.62 -0.53 5.98
CA ALA A 54 -5.94 -0.03 4.64
C ALA A 54 -5.41 -0.93 3.53
N ILE A 55 -4.65 -1.95 3.87
CA ILE A 55 -4.05 -2.84 2.89
C ILE A 55 -5.09 -3.84 2.42
N ARG A 56 -5.25 -3.94 1.10
CA ARG A 56 -6.15 -4.92 0.49
C ARG A 56 -5.34 -5.78 -0.47
N ARG A 57 -5.51 -7.08 -0.35
CA ARG A 57 -4.82 -8.00 -1.24
C ARG A 57 -5.55 -8.06 -2.58
N ILE A 58 -4.76 -8.03 -3.65
CA ILE A 58 -5.31 -8.19 -4.98
C ILE A 58 -5.50 -9.69 -5.22
N ALA A 59 -6.73 -10.07 -5.56
CA ALA A 59 -7.09 -11.46 -5.75
C ALA A 59 -6.45 -12.07 -7.00
#